data_7b35506ee4d80b3263edea32af5fd472
#
_entry.id   7b35506ee4d80b3263edea32af5fd472
#
_cell.length_a   1.000
_cell.length_b   1.000
_cell.length_c   1.000
_cell.angle_alpha   90.00
_cell.angle_beta   90.00
_cell.angle_gamma   90.00
#
_symmetry.space_group_name_H-M   'P 1'
#
loop_
_entity.id
_entity.type
_entity.pdbx_description
1 polymer ?
#
loop_
_entity_poly.entity_id
_entity_poly.type
_entity_poly.pdbx_seq_one_letter_code
_entity_poly.pdbx_strand_id
1 'polypeptide(L)'
;MRYKECLDYIRSDYYRITGRRDVGIPRMWLSTLFDGGFHFLFWLRLSNCDKLLLGGVSRIIYQIIGLIMHISVHRQTKIGYGLRIVHNGPIVINVSAIIGDNVDIYQNTTIGSMFLKAAQIGNNVYIGPSVCIVEDVKIGDGVTIGAGSVIVKDVEAGTTVAGNPAKVISHKEPGRLVWRRWNREWNKYNKK
;
A
#
# COMPACT_ATOMS: atom_id res chain seq x y z
N MET A 1 3.46 13.57 11.33
CA MET A 1 3.17 12.26 11.99
C MET A 1 4.19 12.05 13.11
N ARG A 2 3.75 11.69 14.34
CA ARG A 2 4.67 11.43 15.45
C ARG A 2 5.54 10.20 15.15
N TYR A 3 6.78 10.19 15.65
CA TYR A 3 7.72 9.10 15.41
C TYR A 3 7.18 7.70 15.79
N LYS A 4 6.49 7.60 16.94
CA LYS A 4 5.87 6.33 17.37
C LYS A 4 4.82 5.83 16.38
N GLU A 5 4.04 6.73 15.81
CA GLU A 5 3.03 6.42 14.79
C GLU A 5 3.69 5.93 13.50
N CYS A 6 4.76 6.59 13.04
CA CYS A 6 5.55 6.09 11.90
C CYS A 6 6.02 4.65 12.11
N LEU A 7 6.50 4.33 13.33
CA LEU A 7 6.93 2.98 13.66
C LEU A 7 5.78 1.96 13.66
N ASP A 8 4.57 2.35 14.06
CA ASP A 8 3.42 1.45 14.00
C ASP A 8 3.02 1.13 12.56
N TYR A 9 3.09 2.11 11.64
CA TYR A 9 2.92 1.86 10.21
C TYR A 9 4.01 0.92 9.68
N ILE A 10 5.27 1.17 9.98
CA ILE A 10 6.39 0.31 9.53
C ILE A 10 6.24 -1.12 10.07
N ARG A 11 5.86 -1.29 11.34
CA ARG A 11 5.59 -2.62 11.92
C ARG A 11 4.45 -3.34 11.22
N SER A 12 3.40 -2.61 10.85
CA SER A 12 2.27 -3.18 10.13
C SER A 12 2.68 -3.67 8.74
N ASP A 13 3.45 -2.87 8.00
CA ASP A 13 3.96 -3.23 6.68
C ASP A 13 4.93 -4.43 6.79
N TYR A 14 5.81 -4.45 7.81
CA TYR A 14 6.73 -5.54 8.09
C TYR A 14 6.00 -6.86 8.44
N TYR A 15 4.93 -6.76 9.23
CA TYR A 15 4.12 -7.93 9.59
C TYR A 15 3.50 -8.59 8.36
N ARG A 16 3.07 -7.82 7.39
CA ARG A 16 2.49 -8.33 6.14
C ARG A 16 3.45 -9.26 5.39
N ILE A 17 4.74 -9.00 5.50
CA ILE A 17 5.77 -9.78 4.83
C ILE A 17 6.19 -10.98 5.67
N THR A 18 6.43 -10.77 6.96
CA THR A 18 7.12 -11.76 7.81
C THR A 18 6.20 -12.53 8.77
N GLY A 19 5.02 -12.00 9.09
CA GLY A 19 4.14 -12.50 10.15
C GLY A 19 4.63 -12.20 11.58
N ARG A 20 5.70 -11.40 11.75
CA ARG A 20 6.29 -11.08 13.06
C ARG A 20 5.86 -9.70 13.51
N ARG A 21 5.29 -9.58 14.72
CA ARG A 21 4.79 -8.32 15.30
C ARG A 21 5.83 -7.56 16.13
N ASP A 22 6.47 -8.26 17.06
CA ASP A 22 7.35 -7.65 18.06
C ASP A 22 8.81 -7.69 17.59
N VAL A 23 9.11 -6.81 16.62
CA VAL A 23 10.43 -6.73 16.02
C VAL A 23 11.03 -5.34 16.27
N GLY A 24 12.28 -5.32 16.71
CA GLY A 24 13.05 -4.08 16.89
C GLY A 24 13.40 -3.41 15.58
N ILE A 25 13.58 -2.07 15.64
CA ILE A 25 13.93 -1.24 14.48
C ILE A 25 15.17 -1.75 13.72
N PRO A 26 16.29 -2.16 14.37
CA PRO A 26 17.47 -2.61 13.64
C PRO A 26 17.19 -3.80 12.73
N ARG A 27 16.36 -4.76 13.19
CA ARG A 27 16.01 -5.93 12.38
C ARG A 27 15.07 -5.56 11.22
N MET A 28 14.11 -4.65 11.43
CA MET A 28 13.26 -4.15 10.36
C MET A 28 14.10 -3.42 9.32
N TRP A 29 15.04 -2.57 9.75
CA TRP A 29 15.96 -1.88 8.86
C TRP A 29 16.83 -2.87 8.05
N LEU A 30 17.40 -3.89 8.69
CA LEU A 30 18.18 -4.92 7.99
C LEU A 30 17.34 -5.65 6.94
N SER A 31 16.06 -5.88 7.20
CA SER A 31 15.15 -6.54 6.26
C SER A 31 14.90 -5.72 4.99
N THR A 32 15.14 -4.41 5.01
CA THR A 32 15.05 -3.56 3.80
C THR A 32 16.06 -3.96 2.72
N LEU A 33 17.17 -4.60 3.10
CA LEU A 33 18.19 -5.07 2.16
C LEU A 33 17.73 -6.28 1.32
N PHE A 34 16.69 -6.99 1.76
CA PHE A 34 16.22 -8.24 1.14
C PHE A 34 14.83 -8.12 0.50
N ASP A 35 14.09 -7.05 0.77
CA ASP A 35 12.75 -6.82 0.23
C ASP A 35 12.64 -5.36 -0.24
N GLY A 36 12.68 -5.18 -1.55
CA GLY A 36 12.68 -3.84 -2.16
C GLY A 36 11.36 -3.09 -1.91
N GLY A 37 10.21 -3.78 -1.97
CA GLY A 37 8.91 -3.18 -1.66
C GLY A 37 8.88 -2.64 -0.23
N PHE A 38 9.36 -3.43 0.73
CA PHE A 38 9.48 -2.99 2.12
C PHE A 38 10.55 -1.90 2.29
N HIS A 39 11.65 -1.95 1.53
CA HIS A 39 12.66 -0.89 1.54
C HIS A 39 12.03 0.47 1.21
N PHE A 40 11.28 0.53 0.11
CA PHE A 40 10.57 1.76 -0.27
C PHE A 40 9.58 2.21 0.82
N LEU A 41 8.74 1.30 1.32
CA LEU A 41 7.73 1.60 2.35
C LEU A 41 8.35 2.08 3.65
N PHE A 42 9.43 1.48 4.11
CA PHE A 42 10.14 1.88 5.33
C PHE A 42 10.52 3.37 5.30
N TRP A 43 11.16 3.81 4.22
CA TRP A 43 11.56 5.20 4.07
C TRP A 43 10.40 6.14 3.75
N LEU A 44 9.40 5.69 2.99
CA LEU A 44 8.17 6.45 2.75
C LEU A 44 7.45 6.75 4.09
N ARG A 45 7.32 5.77 4.98
CA ARG A 45 6.70 5.98 6.30
C ARG A 45 7.51 6.95 7.16
N LEU A 46 8.83 6.81 7.21
CA LEU A 46 9.70 7.72 7.94
C LEU A 46 9.74 9.14 7.36
N SER A 47 9.53 9.30 6.06
CA SER A 47 9.52 10.62 5.39
C SER A 47 8.40 11.54 5.92
N ASN A 48 7.37 10.96 6.55
CA ASN A 48 6.27 11.67 7.21
C ASN A 48 6.51 11.94 8.69
N CYS A 49 7.67 11.54 9.24
CA CYS A 49 8.01 11.78 10.63
C CYS A 49 8.16 13.28 10.92
N ASP A 50 7.66 13.72 12.09
CA ASP A 50 7.76 15.10 12.58
C ASP A 50 9.16 15.49 13.07
N LYS A 51 10.06 14.53 13.32
CA LYS A 51 11.45 14.79 13.67
C LYS A 51 12.19 15.33 12.44
N LEU A 52 12.58 16.61 12.50
CA LEU A 52 13.12 17.36 11.36
C LEU A 52 14.26 16.64 10.64
N LEU A 53 15.29 16.19 11.36
CA LEU A 53 16.44 15.52 10.76
C LEU A 53 16.08 14.17 10.16
N LEU A 54 15.36 13.32 10.93
CA LEU A 54 14.97 11.97 10.49
C LEU A 54 14.02 12.05 9.29
N GLY A 55 12.97 12.87 9.39
CA GLY A 55 12.03 13.07 8.29
C GLY A 55 12.68 13.67 7.04
N GLY A 56 13.60 14.63 7.22
CA GLY A 56 14.34 15.26 6.12
C GLY A 56 15.22 14.27 5.35
N VAL A 57 16.06 13.54 6.06
CA VAL A 57 16.91 12.48 5.46
C VAL A 57 16.06 11.40 4.80
N SER A 58 15.00 10.95 5.47
CA SER A 58 14.11 9.92 4.92
C SER A 58 13.41 10.36 3.63
N ARG A 59 13.08 11.66 3.48
CA ARG A 59 12.51 12.22 2.22
C ARG A 59 13.45 12.06 1.04
N ILE A 60 14.73 12.32 1.24
CA ILE A 60 15.73 12.16 0.17
C ILE A 60 15.88 10.68 -0.19
N ILE A 61 16.01 9.82 0.83
CA ILE A 61 16.25 8.39 0.62
C ILE A 61 15.05 7.74 -0.11
N TYR A 62 13.80 7.98 0.33
CA TYR A 62 12.65 7.34 -0.33
C TYR A 62 12.48 7.82 -1.78
N GLN A 63 12.83 9.08 -2.09
CA GLN A 63 12.80 9.58 -3.47
C GLN A 63 13.84 8.88 -4.34
N ILE A 64 15.07 8.72 -3.85
CA ILE A 64 16.14 8.00 -4.58
C ILE A 64 15.71 6.54 -4.83
N ILE A 65 15.19 5.86 -3.80
CA ILE A 65 14.72 4.48 -3.93
C ILE A 65 13.54 4.40 -4.92
N GLY A 66 12.61 5.35 -4.85
CA GLY A 66 11.48 5.44 -5.78
C GLY A 66 11.94 5.58 -7.24
N LEU A 67 12.96 6.41 -7.50
CA LEU A 67 13.55 6.54 -8.83
C LEU A 67 14.20 5.25 -9.31
N ILE A 68 15.00 4.59 -8.46
CA ILE A 68 15.69 3.33 -8.79
C ILE A 68 14.66 2.19 -9.06
N MET A 69 13.60 2.13 -8.28
CA MET A 69 12.58 1.08 -8.36
C MET A 69 11.42 1.43 -9.30
N HIS A 70 11.44 2.62 -9.91
CA HIS A 70 10.33 3.16 -10.72
C HIS A 70 9.00 3.23 -9.95
N ILE A 71 9.04 3.54 -8.64
CA ILE A 71 7.86 3.72 -7.80
C ILE A 71 7.59 5.21 -7.60
N SER A 72 6.45 5.68 -8.13
CA SER A 72 5.97 7.05 -8.00
C SER A 72 4.77 7.10 -7.05
N VAL A 73 5.05 7.30 -5.77
CA VAL A 73 4.03 7.45 -4.71
C VAL A 73 4.39 8.66 -3.87
N HIS A 74 3.50 9.64 -3.83
CA HIS A 74 3.76 10.84 -3.06
C HIS A 74 3.61 10.59 -1.55
N ARG A 75 4.50 11.13 -0.73
CA ARG A 75 4.47 10.91 0.74
C ARG A 75 3.17 11.34 1.42
N GLN A 76 2.42 12.28 0.83
CA GLN A 76 1.12 12.73 1.35
C GLN A 76 -0.06 11.88 0.90
N THR A 77 0.13 10.91 0.02
CA THR A 77 -0.91 9.94 -0.33
C THR A 77 -1.40 9.26 0.94
N LYS A 78 -2.71 9.22 1.13
CA LYS A 78 -3.32 8.61 2.31
C LYS A 78 -3.29 7.10 2.20
N ILE A 79 -2.42 6.46 2.97
CA ILE A 79 -2.21 5.00 2.93
C ILE A 79 -2.34 4.44 4.35
N GLY A 80 -3.23 3.49 4.50
CA GLY A 80 -3.51 2.78 5.76
C GLY A 80 -2.37 1.89 6.25
N TYR A 81 -2.64 1.08 7.24
CA TYR A 81 -1.72 0.13 7.84
C TYR A 81 -1.56 -1.12 6.97
N GLY A 82 -0.39 -1.74 7.02
CA GLY A 82 -0.17 -3.03 6.37
C GLY A 82 -0.22 -2.97 4.85
N LEU A 83 0.27 -1.89 4.25
CA LEU A 83 0.51 -1.88 2.80
C LEU A 83 1.62 -2.87 2.46
N ARG A 84 1.43 -3.65 1.40
CA ARG A 84 2.44 -4.55 0.87
C ARG A 84 2.65 -4.27 -0.62
N ILE A 85 3.86 -3.92 -0.99
CA ILE A 85 4.32 -3.86 -2.38
C ILE A 85 4.95 -5.21 -2.69
N VAL A 86 4.38 -5.92 -3.67
CA VAL A 86 4.80 -7.27 -4.03
C VAL A 86 5.58 -7.21 -5.34
N HIS A 87 6.78 -7.73 -5.30
CA HIS A 87 7.78 -7.62 -6.35
C HIS A 87 8.26 -6.18 -6.62
N ASN A 88 9.43 -6.07 -7.18
CA ASN A 88 9.99 -4.80 -7.63
C ASN A 88 9.47 -4.50 -9.03
N GLY A 89 9.12 -3.24 -9.29
CA GLY A 89 8.65 -2.83 -10.62
C GLY A 89 7.88 -1.52 -10.56
N PRO A 90 7.58 -0.95 -11.72
CA PRO A 90 6.87 0.32 -11.79
C PRO A 90 5.54 0.30 -11.05
N ILE A 91 5.33 1.29 -10.18
CA ILE A 91 4.06 1.55 -9.51
C ILE A 91 3.83 3.06 -9.53
N VAL A 92 2.67 3.48 -9.98
CA VAL A 92 2.28 4.89 -9.99
C VAL A 92 1.00 5.06 -9.17
N ILE A 93 1.05 5.90 -8.13
CA ILE A 93 -0.12 6.20 -7.30
C ILE A 93 -0.28 7.71 -7.20
N ASN A 94 -1.40 8.21 -7.69
CA ASN A 94 -1.76 9.62 -7.61
C ASN A 94 -1.85 10.08 -6.15
N VAL A 95 -1.40 11.30 -5.86
CA VAL A 95 -1.38 11.87 -4.51
C VAL A 95 -2.74 11.92 -3.83
N SER A 96 -3.81 12.07 -4.61
CA SER A 96 -5.18 12.16 -4.10
C SER A 96 -5.84 10.80 -3.83
N ALA A 97 -5.18 9.68 -4.18
CA ALA A 97 -5.68 8.35 -3.87
C ALA A 97 -5.77 8.12 -2.35
N ILE A 98 -6.78 7.36 -1.96
CA ILE A 98 -6.96 6.89 -0.57
C ILE A 98 -6.89 5.38 -0.58
N ILE A 99 -5.96 4.82 0.19
CA ILE A 99 -5.73 3.39 0.27
C ILE A 99 -5.97 2.95 1.72
N GLY A 100 -6.83 1.98 1.90
CA GLY A 100 -7.18 1.41 3.21
C GLY A 100 -6.08 0.53 3.81
N ASP A 101 -6.47 -0.26 4.81
CA ASP A 101 -5.56 -1.17 5.51
C ASP A 101 -5.40 -2.49 4.75
N ASN A 102 -4.21 -3.10 4.90
CA ASN A 102 -3.93 -4.45 4.37
C ASN A 102 -4.16 -4.56 2.86
N VAL A 103 -3.67 -3.60 2.11
CA VAL A 103 -3.74 -3.65 0.65
C VAL A 103 -2.46 -4.27 0.09
N ASP A 104 -2.61 -5.20 -0.85
CA ASP A 104 -1.49 -5.74 -1.64
C ASP A 104 -1.48 -5.09 -3.02
N ILE A 105 -0.34 -4.50 -3.40
CA ILE A 105 -0.13 -3.88 -4.71
C ILE A 105 1.02 -4.60 -5.42
N TYR A 106 0.73 -5.12 -6.60
CA TYR A 106 1.72 -5.79 -7.44
C TYR A 106 2.33 -4.83 -8.46
N GLN A 107 3.43 -5.27 -9.07
CA GLN A 107 4.18 -4.50 -10.06
C GLN A 107 3.32 -4.06 -11.25
N ASN A 108 3.74 -2.99 -11.92
CA ASN A 108 3.07 -2.36 -13.07
C ASN A 108 1.66 -1.84 -12.78
N THR A 109 1.34 -1.59 -11.49
CA THR A 109 0.04 -1.02 -11.10
C THR A 109 0.06 0.50 -11.26
N THR A 110 -1.02 1.02 -11.88
CA THR A 110 -1.27 2.46 -11.97
C THR A 110 -2.60 2.80 -11.30
N ILE A 111 -2.56 3.72 -10.33
CA ILE A 111 -3.75 4.35 -9.74
C ILE A 111 -3.68 5.83 -10.12
N GLY A 112 -4.35 6.18 -11.21
CA GLY A 112 -4.22 7.47 -11.88
C GLY A 112 -5.50 8.30 -11.88
N SER A 113 -5.33 9.62 -12.03
CA SER A 113 -6.42 10.54 -12.33
C SER A 113 -5.87 11.76 -13.05
N MET A 114 -6.58 12.23 -14.04
CA MET A 114 -6.35 13.53 -14.69
C MET A 114 -7.08 14.67 -13.96
N PHE A 115 -8.08 14.34 -13.14
CA PHE A 115 -8.86 15.29 -12.36
C PHE A 115 -8.40 15.33 -10.90
N LEU A 116 -9.17 16.04 -10.06
CA LEU A 116 -8.77 16.33 -8.68
C LEU A 116 -8.79 15.12 -7.74
N LYS A 117 -9.44 14.03 -8.14
CA LYS A 117 -9.63 12.87 -7.28
C LYS A 117 -9.25 11.58 -8.00
N ALA A 118 -8.45 10.77 -7.33
CA ALA A 118 -8.17 9.39 -7.72
C ALA A 118 -8.95 8.41 -6.82
N ALA A 119 -8.79 7.12 -7.12
CA ALA A 119 -9.55 6.05 -6.49
C ALA A 119 -9.49 6.03 -4.96
N GLN A 120 -10.60 5.61 -4.36
CA GLN A 120 -10.72 5.28 -2.94
C GLN A 120 -10.77 3.75 -2.79
N ILE A 121 -9.74 3.18 -2.23
CA ILE A 121 -9.56 1.74 -2.08
C ILE A 121 -9.79 1.36 -0.63
N GLY A 122 -10.68 0.41 -0.41
CA GLY A 122 -11.04 -0.12 0.90
C GLY A 122 -9.94 -0.98 1.54
N ASN A 123 -10.34 -1.73 2.56
CA ASN A 123 -9.44 -2.58 3.33
C ASN A 123 -9.35 -4.00 2.75
N ASN A 124 -8.23 -4.70 3.00
CA ASN A 124 -8.05 -6.09 2.59
C ASN A 124 -8.23 -6.31 1.08
N VAL A 125 -7.75 -5.36 0.27
CA VAL A 125 -7.86 -5.39 -1.20
C VAL A 125 -6.58 -5.96 -1.80
N TYR A 126 -6.75 -6.87 -2.77
CA TYR A 126 -5.68 -7.40 -3.60
C TYR A 126 -5.71 -6.74 -4.98
N ILE A 127 -4.62 -6.11 -5.37
CA ILE A 127 -4.45 -5.49 -6.69
C ILE A 127 -3.37 -6.25 -7.43
N GLY A 128 -3.77 -7.07 -8.40
CA GLY A 128 -2.88 -7.90 -9.20
C GLY A 128 -1.92 -7.11 -10.08
N PRO A 129 -0.93 -7.77 -10.69
CA PRO A 129 0.04 -7.11 -11.56
C PRO A 129 -0.62 -6.47 -12.79
N SER A 130 -0.04 -5.37 -13.26
CA SER A 130 -0.47 -4.63 -14.45
C SER A 130 -1.92 -4.13 -14.39
N VAL A 131 -2.43 -3.84 -13.21
CA VAL A 131 -3.76 -3.27 -13.01
C VAL A 131 -3.71 -1.76 -13.21
N CYS A 132 -4.70 -1.21 -13.95
CA CYS A 132 -4.95 0.22 -14.08
C CYS A 132 -6.27 0.58 -13.39
N ILE A 133 -6.22 1.50 -12.42
CA ILE A 133 -7.38 2.07 -11.74
C ILE A 133 -7.46 3.53 -12.11
N VAL A 134 -8.57 3.95 -12.73
CA VAL A 134 -8.67 5.25 -13.39
C VAL A 134 -9.75 6.10 -12.73
N GLU A 135 -9.39 7.35 -12.42
CA GLU A 135 -10.27 8.39 -11.87
C GLU A 135 -10.84 8.08 -10.46
N ASP A 136 -11.89 8.82 -10.07
CA ASP A 136 -12.54 8.76 -8.75
C ASP A 136 -13.49 7.54 -8.65
N VAL A 137 -12.92 6.34 -8.68
CA VAL A 137 -13.68 5.11 -8.44
C VAL A 137 -13.55 4.63 -6.99
N LYS A 138 -14.58 3.97 -6.49
CA LYS A 138 -14.60 3.35 -5.16
C LYS A 138 -14.44 1.84 -5.27
N ILE A 139 -13.44 1.31 -4.58
CA ILE A 139 -13.19 -0.13 -4.50
C ILE A 139 -13.49 -0.56 -3.07
N GLY A 140 -14.49 -1.42 -2.91
CA GLY A 140 -14.95 -1.88 -1.60
C GLY A 140 -13.94 -2.76 -0.87
N ASP A 141 -14.22 -3.04 0.41
CA ASP A 141 -13.38 -3.91 1.24
C ASP A 141 -13.37 -5.35 0.70
N GLY A 142 -12.23 -6.03 0.82
CA GLY A 142 -12.09 -7.42 0.45
C GLY A 142 -12.15 -7.71 -1.05
N VAL A 143 -12.04 -6.70 -1.90
CA VAL A 143 -12.01 -6.86 -3.36
C VAL A 143 -10.72 -7.53 -3.81
N THR A 144 -10.83 -8.42 -4.79
CA THR A 144 -9.71 -8.99 -5.53
C THR A 144 -9.75 -8.50 -6.98
N ILE A 145 -8.70 -7.80 -7.43
CA ILE A 145 -8.56 -7.34 -8.81
C ILE A 145 -7.56 -8.23 -9.53
N GLY A 146 -8.04 -8.93 -10.55
CA GLY A 146 -7.20 -9.83 -11.36
C GLY A 146 -6.14 -9.08 -12.18
N ALA A 147 -5.07 -9.76 -12.53
CA ALA A 147 -3.97 -9.21 -13.32
C ALA A 147 -4.45 -8.59 -14.65
N GLY A 148 -3.82 -7.49 -15.09
CA GLY A 148 -4.12 -6.84 -16.36
C GLY A 148 -5.49 -6.15 -16.44
N SER A 149 -6.19 -5.99 -15.31
CA SER A 149 -7.52 -5.39 -15.29
C SER A 149 -7.49 -3.87 -15.39
N VAL A 150 -8.52 -3.30 -16.01
CA VAL A 150 -8.73 -1.85 -16.08
C VAL A 150 -10.04 -1.49 -15.35
N ILE A 151 -9.91 -0.80 -14.22
CA ILE A 151 -11.03 -0.39 -13.38
C ILE A 151 -11.45 1.03 -13.75
N VAL A 152 -12.66 1.19 -14.25
CA VAL A 152 -13.25 2.48 -14.68
C VAL A 152 -14.60 2.77 -14.03
N LYS A 153 -15.02 1.91 -13.08
CA LYS A 153 -16.27 2.03 -12.33
C LYS A 153 -16.07 1.52 -10.91
N ASP A 154 -16.96 1.91 -10.01
CA ASP A 154 -17.00 1.40 -8.65
C ASP A 154 -17.07 -0.13 -8.62
N VAL A 155 -16.41 -0.72 -7.63
CA VAL A 155 -16.33 -2.17 -7.41
C VAL A 155 -16.92 -2.49 -6.04
N GLU A 156 -17.94 -3.33 -6.04
CA GLU A 156 -18.63 -3.76 -4.82
C GLU A 156 -17.72 -4.56 -3.90
N ALA A 157 -17.85 -4.35 -2.58
CA ALA A 157 -17.08 -5.06 -1.57
C ALA A 157 -17.22 -6.59 -1.70
N GLY A 158 -16.15 -7.31 -1.42
CA GLY A 158 -16.13 -8.77 -1.40
C GLY A 158 -16.16 -9.44 -2.78
N THR A 159 -16.04 -8.68 -3.87
CA THR A 159 -16.06 -9.24 -5.22
C THR A 159 -14.65 -9.50 -5.77
N THR A 160 -14.59 -10.41 -6.73
CA THR A 160 -13.43 -10.56 -7.62
C THR A 160 -13.79 -9.99 -8.99
N VAL A 161 -12.95 -9.07 -9.49
CA VAL A 161 -13.11 -8.44 -10.81
C VAL A 161 -11.92 -8.72 -11.69
N ALA A 162 -12.15 -8.85 -13.00
CA ALA A 162 -11.08 -8.98 -13.99
C ALA A 162 -11.50 -8.48 -15.37
N GLY A 163 -10.52 -8.16 -16.21
CA GLY A 163 -10.69 -7.79 -17.63
C GLY A 163 -10.51 -6.29 -17.91
N ASN A 164 -10.69 -5.91 -19.18
CA ASN A 164 -10.61 -4.54 -19.67
C ASN A 164 -11.82 -4.22 -20.58
N PRO A 165 -12.81 -3.40 -20.12
CA PRO A 165 -12.96 -2.96 -18.73
C PRO A 165 -13.29 -4.14 -17.78
N ALA A 166 -12.91 -4.00 -16.52
CA ALA A 166 -13.12 -5.06 -15.53
C ALA A 166 -14.60 -5.30 -15.24
N LYS A 167 -14.94 -6.59 -15.06
CA LYS A 167 -16.29 -7.06 -14.69
C LYS A 167 -16.19 -7.97 -13.48
N VAL A 168 -17.24 -8.05 -12.69
CA VAL A 168 -17.36 -9.01 -11.59
C VAL A 168 -17.37 -10.44 -12.17
N ILE A 169 -16.45 -11.28 -11.68
CA ILE A 169 -16.33 -12.68 -12.07
C ILE A 169 -16.61 -13.65 -10.92
N SER A 170 -16.63 -13.17 -9.66
CA SER A 170 -16.92 -13.98 -8.49
C SER A 170 -17.32 -13.12 -7.29
N HIS A 171 -18.19 -13.66 -6.44
CA HIS A 171 -18.52 -13.14 -5.10
C HIS A 171 -18.03 -14.07 -3.98
N LYS A 172 -17.23 -15.08 -4.31
CA LYS A 172 -16.75 -16.08 -3.34
C LYS A 172 -15.45 -15.63 -2.66
N GLU A 173 -15.32 -15.95 -1.37
CA GLU A 173 -14.10 -15.79 -0.58
C GLU A 173 -13.49 -14.36 -0.60
N PRO A 174 -14.21 -13.34 -0.09
CA PRO A 174 -13.74 -11.96 -0.07
C PRO A 174 -12.33 -11.81 0.55
N GLY A 175 -11.45 -11.14 -0.15
CA GLY A 175 -10.11 -10.83 0.33
C GLY A 175 -9.20 -12.04 0.59
N ARG A 176 -9.51 -13.23 0.04
CA ARG A 176 -8.77 -14.49 0.28
C ARG A 176 -7.27 -14.41 -0.02
N LEU A 177 -6.86 -13.58 -0.98
CA LEU A 177 -5.48 -13.42 -1.37
C LEU A 177 -4.69 -12.49 -0.44
N VAL A 178 -5.40 -11.73 0.41
CA VAL A 178 -4.78 -10.84 1.40
C VAL A 178 -4.62 -11.59 2.72
N TRP A 179 -3.47 -12.19 2.92
CA TRP A 179 -3.11 -12.96 4.11
C TRP A 179 -2.25 -12.13 5.08
N ARG A 180 -2.08 -12.57 6.34
CA ARG A 180 -1.35 -11.84 7.41
C ARG A 180 -1.89 -10.42 7.61
N ARG A 181 -3.19 -10.26 7.77
CA ARG A 181 -3.81 -8.95 7.96
C ARG A 181 -3.40 -8.34 9.28
N TRP A 182 -2.95 -7.08 9.23
CA TRP A 182 -2.67 -6.30 10.43
C TRP A 182 -3.98 -5.90 11.11
N ASN A 183 -4.04 -6.04 12.44
CA ASN A 183 -5.15 -5.49 13.22
C ASN A 183 -4.69 -4.21 13.91
N ARG A 184 -5.41 -3.09 13.72
CA ARG A 184 -5.11 -1.80 14.35
C ARG A 184 -5.08 -1.84 15.88
N GLU A 185 -5.80 -2.76 16.51
CA GLU A 185 -5.76 -2.96 17.97
C GLU A 185 -4.35 -3.33 18.49
N TRP A 186 -3.48 -3.81 17.63
CA TRP A 186 -2.09 -4.13 17.98
C TRP A 186 -1.17 -2.90 17.99
N ASN A 187 -1.64 -1.72 17.55
CA ASN A 187 -0.82 -0.53 17.49
C ASN A 187 -0.43 -0.08 18.88
N LYS A 188 0.88 -0.01 19.15
CA LYS A 188 1.41 0.46 20.44
C LYS A 188 1.09 1.93 20.70
N TYR A 189 0.94 2.70 19.62
CA TYR A 189 0.57 4.11 19.68
C TYR A 189 -0.84 4.36 20.24
N ASN A 190 -1.78 3.46 19.91
CA ASN A 190 -3.18 3.58 20.33
C ASN A 190 -3.45 2.94 21.71
N LYS A 191 -2.48 2.23 22.28
CA LYS A 191 -2.57 1.70 23.64
C LYS A 191 -2.09 2.78 24.61
N LYS A 192 -3.00 3.64 25.04
CA LYS A 192 -2.87 4.46 26.23
C LYS A 192 -3.57 3.78 27.39
#